data_9873b8aea471807d534402c8b80f174f
#
_entry.id   9873b8aea471807d534402c8b80f174f
#
_cell.length_a   1.000
_cell.length_b   1.000
_cell.length_c   1.000
_cell.angle_alpha   90.00
_cell.angle_beta   90.00
_cell.angle_gamma   90.00
#
_symmetry.space_group_name_H-M   'P 1'
#
loop_
_entity.id
_entity.type
_entity.pdbx_description
1 polymer ?
#
loop_
_entity_poly.entity_id
_entity_poly.type
_entity_poly.pdbx_seq_one_letter_code
_entity_poly.pdbx_strand_id
1 'polypeptide(L)'
;MISTKDILDRHLACFGNGDLNGILSDYAPGAVMFTADGPLRGIDAIRPLFQALIAEFQKPGAAFRMRLQSIEGDCGYILWNAETADNVYEMATDTFVVREGKIVIQSFAGRIVPKR
;
A
#
# COMPACT_ATOMS: atom_id res chain seq x y z
N MET A 1 -2.71 2.67 22.82
CA MET A 1 -2.21 3.42 21.64
C MET A 1 -1.89 2.44 20.53
N ILE A 2 -2.33 2.73 19.31
CA ILE A 2 -2.08 1.86 18.16
C ILE A 2 -0.67 2.11 17.66
N SER A 3 0.13 1.04 17.53
CA SER A 3 1.51 1.15 17.08
C SER A 3 1.60 1.25 15.56
N THR A 4 2.75 1.69 15.06
CA THR A 4 3.04 1.72 13.63
C THR A 4 2.83 0.33 13.02
N LYS A 5 3.31 -0.72 13.69
CA LYS A 5 3.15 -2.09 13.21
C LYS A 5 1.68 -2.46 13.09
N ASP A 6 0.85 -2.09 14.09
CA ASP A 6 -0.58 -2.40 14.05
C ASP A 6 -1.27 -1.75 12.86
N ILE A 7 -0.91 -0.50 12.56
CA ILE A 7 -1.48 0.21 11.41
C ILE A 7 -1.09 -0.50 10.11
N LEU A 8 0.19 -0.85 9.96
CA LEU A 8 0.63 -1.54 8.75
C LEU A 8 -0.02 -2.91 8.60
N ASP A 9 -0.11 -3.68 9.68
CA ASP A 9 -0.72 -5.00 9.64
C ASP A 9 -2.20 -4.90 9.24
N ARG A 10 -2.92 -3.93 9.79
CA ARG A 10 -4.34 -3.72 9.44
C ARG A 10 -4.48 -3.27 7.99
N HIS A 11 -3.60 -2.37 7.55
CA HIS A 11 -3.61 -1.86 6.17
C HIS A 11 -3.43 -3.00 5.16
N LEU A 12 -2.46 -3.87 5.42
CA LEU A 12 -2.18 -5.01 4.56
C LEU A 12 -3.33 -6.02 4.57
N ALA A 13 -3.94 -6.25 5.74
CA ALA A 13 -5.09 -7.14 5.84
C ALA A 13 -6.29 -6.60 5.06
N CYS A 14 -6.54 -5.29 5.15
CA CYS A 14 -7.62 -4.66 4.40
C CYS A 14 -7.37 -4.78 2.90
N PHE A 15 -6.13 -4.61 2.46
CA PHE A 15 -5.79 -4.78 1.06
C PHE A 15 -6.06 -6.22 0.60
N GLY A 16 -5.61 -7.19 1.38
CA GLY A 16 -5.83 -8.60 1.05
C GLY A 16 -7.30 -8.99 0.98
N ASN A 17 -8.13 -8.31 1.75
CA ASN A 17 -9.59 -8.55 1.77
C ASN A 17 -10.35 -7.69 0.75
N GLY A 18 -9.67 -6.82 0.02
CA GLY A 18 -10.33 -5.94 -0.93
C GLY A 18 -11.19 -4.87 -0.25
N ASP A 19 -10.85 -4.51 0.97
CA ASP A 19 -11.62 -3.57 1.78
C ASP A 19 -11.13 -2.13 1.55
N LEU A 20 -11.64 -1.48 0.52
CA LEU A 20 -11.21 -0.13 0.17
C LEU A 20 -11.45 0.86 1.31
N ASN A 21 -12.62 0.82 1.93
CA ASN A 21 -12.93 1.75 3.02
C ASN A 21 -12.00 1.53 4.20
N GLY A 22 -11.67 0.29 4.51
CA GLY A 22 -10.72 -0.04 5.56
C GLY A 22 -9.33 0.52 5.26
N ILE A 23 -8.86 0.36 4.02
CA ILE A 23 -7.58 0.93 3.59
C ILE A 23 -7.59 2.44 3.78
N LEU A 24 -8.61 3.12 3.27
CA LEU A 24 -8.66 4.58 3.31
C LEU A 24 -8.79 5.13 4.73
N SER A 25 -9.40 4.36 5.63
CA SER A 25 -9.53 4.78 7.02
C SER A 25 -8.20 4.85 7.76
N ASP A 26 -7.15 4.23 7.21
CA ASP A 26 -5.82 4.26 7.83
C ASP A 26 -5.05 5.55 7.51
N TYR A 27 -5.53 6.37 6.59
CA TYR A 27 -4.84 7.59 6.18
C TYR A 27 -5.37 8.81 6.90
N ALA A 28 -4.45 9.71 7.24
CA ALA A 28 -4.84 11.05 7.71
C ALA A 28 -5.47 11.82 6.55
N PRO A 29 -6.37 12.79 6.84
CA PRO A 29 -7.06 13.53 5.76
C PRO A 29 -6.14 14.21 4.77
N GLY A 30 -4.98 14.71 5.22
CA GLY A 30 -4.01 15.37 4.35
C GLY A 30 -2.84 14.51 3.96
N ALA A 31 -2.96 13.18 4.05
CA ALA A 31 -1.86 12.27 3.73
C ALA A 31 -1.35 12.46 2.31
N VAL A 32 -0.05 12.24 2.13
CA VAL A 32 0.58 12.32 0.81
C VAL A 32 1.18 10.97 0.47
N MET A 33 0.85 10.46 -0.71
CA MET A 33 1.47 9.26 -1.24
C MET A 33 2.30 9.62 -2.46
N PHE A 34 3.59 9.32 -2.41
CA PHE A 34 4.48 9.55 -3.54
C PHE A 34 4.49 8.31 -4.43
N THR A 35 4.30 8.53 -5.72
CA THR A 35 4.34 7.48 -6.74
C THR A 35 5.29 7.88 -7.86
N ALA A 36 5.56 6.97 -8.76
CA ALA A 36 6.40 7.28 -9.93
C ALA A 36 5.80 8.40 -10.79
N ASP A 37 4.49 8.60 -10.72
CA ASP A 37 3.81 9.66 -11.47
C ASP A 37 3.65 10.95 -10.66
N GLY A 38 4.20 11.00 -9.46
CA GLY A 38 4.15 12.17 -8.61
C GLY A 38 3.33 11.94 -7.34
N PRO A 39 3.14 13.01 -6.54
CA PRO A 39 2.43 12.88 -5.29
C PRO A 39 0.91 12.90 -5.46
N LEU A 40 0.24 12.10 -4.63
CA LEU A 40 -1.21 12.11 -4.47
C LEU A 40 -1.49 12.66 -3.08
N ARG A 41 -2.18 13.80 -3.01
CA ARG A 41 -2.46 14.44 -1.72
C ARG A 41 -3.92 14.27 -1.36
N GLY A 42 -4.15 13.72 -0.16
CA GLY A 42 -5.47 13.56 0.41
C GLY A 42 -6.14 12.26 -0.02
N ILE A 43 -7.14 11.87 0.76
CA ILE A 43 -7.80 10.58 0.57
C ILE A 43 -8.50 10.49 -0.78
N ASP A 44 -9.08 11.61 -1.25
CA ASP A 44 -9.77 11.58 -2.54
C ASP A 44 -8.83 11.35 -3.72
N ALA A 45 -7.57 11.80 -3.60
CA ALA A 45 -6.57 11.54 -4.64
C ALA A 45 -6.00 10.12 -4.55
N ILE A 46 -5.93 9.57 -3.33
CA ILE A 46 -5.40 8.24 -3.09
C ILE A 46 -6.41 7.15 -3.46
N ARG A 47 -7.70 7.41 -3.29
CA ARG A 47 -8.77 6.43 -3.52
C ARG A 47 -8.70 5.74 -4.90
N PRO A 48 -8.58 6.47 -6.02
CA PRO A 48 -8.59 5.81 -7.33
C PRO A 48 -7.43 4.82 -7.50
N LEU A 49 -6.28 5.11 -6.89
CA LEU A 49 -5.14 4.20 -6.95
C LEU A 49 -5.49 2.86 -6.29
N PHE A 50 -6.06 2.89 -5.10
CA PHE A 50 -6.41 1.66 -4.41
C PHE A 50 -7.61 0.96 -5.05
N GLN A 51 -8.55 1.71 -5.63
CA GLN A 51 -9.63 1.08 -6.39
C GLN A 51 -9.06 0.22 -7.52
N ALA A 52 -8.11 0.77 -8.26
CA ALA A 52 -7.49 0.05 -9.37
C ALA A 52 -6.64 -1.14 -8.89
N LEU A 53 -5.88 -0.96 -7.82
CA LEU A 53 -5.05 -2.03 -7.28
C LEU A 53 -5.90 -3.18 -6.73
N ILE A 54 -6.97 -2.87 -6.01
CA ILE A 54 -7.86 -3.89 -5.49
C ILE A 54 -8.48 -4.67 -6.65
N ALA A 55 -8.96 -3.97 -7.67
CA ALA A 55 -9.56 -4.62 -8.84
C ALA A 55 -8.56 -5.57 -9.50
N GLU A 56 -7.31 -5.16 -9.61
CA GLU A 56 -6.27 -5.99 -10.21
C GLU A 56 -5.98 -7.22 -9.34
N PHE A 57 -5.78 -7.03 -8.04
CA PHE A 57 -5.37 -8.11 -7.14
C PHE A 57 -6.51 -9.07 -6.80
N GLN A 58 -7.77 -8.67 -7.03
CA GLN A 58 -8.91 -9.55 -6.80
C GLN A 58 -9.17 -10.49 -7.99
N LYS A 59 -8.53 -10.28 -9.13
CA LYS A 59 -8.64 -11.20 -10.25
C LYS A 59 -7.98 -12.53 -9.90
N PRO A 60 -8.49 -13.66 -10.42
CA PRO A 60 -7.89 -14.97 -10.14
C PRO A 60 -6.42 -15.01 -10.53
N GLY A 61 -5.62 -15.73 -9.73
CA GLY A 61 -4.21 -15.92 -10.01
C GLY A 61 -3.29 -14.94 -9.31
N ALA A 62 -3.82 -14.06 -8.48
CA ALA A 62 -2.99 -13.13 -7.72
C ALA A 62 -2.23 -13.86 -6.61
N ALA A 63 -0.95 -13.53 -6.47
CA ALA A 63 -0.10 -14.04 -5.41
C ALA A 63 0.77 -12.90 -4.90
N PHE A 64 0.83 -12.75 -3.58
CA PHE A 64 1.59 -11.70 -2.93
C PHE A 64 2.59 -12.33 -1.96
N ARG A 65 3.82 -11.83 -1.96
CA ARG A 65 4.84 -12.32 -1.05
C ARG A 65 5.53 -11.17 -0.36
N MET A 66 5.40 -11.12 0.97
CA MET A 66 6.14 -10.17 1.80
C MET A 66 7.56 -10.69 1.98
N ARG A 67 8.54 -9.90 1.57
CA ARG A 67 9.97 -10.27 1.70
C ARG A 67 10.57 -9.70 2.96
N LEU A 68 10.18 -8.49 3.35
CA LEU A 68 10.72 -7.83 4.52
C LEU A 68 9.71 -6.81 5.02
N GLN A 69 9.51 -6.79 6.32
CA GLN A 69 8.77 -5.73 7.00
C GLN A 69 9.65 -5.21 8.12
N SER A 70 9.90 -3.92 8.12
CA SER A 70 10.80 -3.30 9.10
C SER A 70 10.12 -2.08 9.69
N ILE A 71 10.13 -1.97 11.00
CA ILE A 71 9.50 -0.86 11.73
C ILE A 71 10.58 -0.17 12.55
N GLU A 72 10.62 1.16 12.43
CA GLU A 72 11.53 1.99 13.20
C GLU A 72 10.75 3.22 13.67
N GLY A 73 10.33 3.22 14.93
CA GLY A 73 9.55 4.32 15.50
C GLY A 73 8.25 4.53 14.72
N ASP A 74 8.10 5.72 14.18
CA ASP A 74 6.92 6.12 13.39
C ASP A 74 7.00 5.67 11.94
N CYS A 75 8.07 5.03 11.53
CA CYS A 75 8.32 4.67 10.14
C CYS A 75 8.20 3.16 9.94
N GLY A 76 7.58 2.79 8.83
CA GLY A 76 7.48 1.40 8.41
C GLY A 76 7.96 1.24 6.98
N TYR A 77 8.58 0.11 6.69
CA TYR A 77 9.11 -0.19 5.37
C TYR A 77 8.74 -1.62 5.02
N ILE A 78 8.23 -1.82 3.82
CA ILE A 78 7.96 -3.18 3.32
C ILE A 78 8.63 -3.37 1.97
N LEU A 79 9.15 -4.56 1.77
CA LEU A 79 9.70 -5.02 0.49
C LEU A 79 8.93 -6.26 0.12
N TRP A 80 8.37 -6.27 -1.08
CA TRP A 80 7.50 -7.37 -1.50
C TRP A 80 7.60 -7.62 -2.99
N ASN A 81 7.08 -8.76 -3.41
CA ASN A 81 6.87 -9.03 -4.82
C ASN A 81 5.50 -9.71 -4.99
N ALA A 82 4.97 -9.66 -6.18
CA ALA A 82 3.65 -10.20 -6.45
C ALA A 82 3.48 -10.52 -7.92
N GLU A 83 2.46 -11.31 -8.20
CA GLU A 83 2.02 -11.57 -9.55
C GLU A 83 0.50 -11.49 -9.57
N THR A 84 -0.04 -10.83 -10.59
CA THR A 84 -1.48 -10.74 -10.80
C THR A 84 -1.80 -11.25 -12.21
N ALA A 85 -3.08 -11.25 -12.56
CA ALA A 85 -3.47 -11.59 -13.94
C ALA A 85 -2.85 -10.63 -14.95
N ASP A 86 -2.59 -9.38 -14.55
CA ASP A 86 -2.19 -8.30 -15.45
C ASP A 86 -0.69 -7.98 -15.41
N ASN A 87 -0.03 -8.21 -14.29
CA ASN A 87 1.34 -7.73 -14.07
C ASN A 87 2.18 -8.70 -13.24
N VAL A 88 3.50 -8.55 -13.38
CA VAL A 88 4.47 -9.12 -12.44
C VAL A 88 5.13 -7.96 -11.71
N TYR A 89 5.01 -7.95 -10.38
CA TYR A 89 5.69 -7.00 -9.51
C TYR A 89 6.98 -7.68 -9.07
N GLU A 90 8.07 -7.41 -9.82
CA GLU A 90 9.34 -8.11 -9.58
C GLU A 90 9.94 -7.71 -8.24
N MET A 91 9.83 -6.43 -7.90
CA MET A 91 10.22 -5.90 -6.61
C MET A 91 9.44 -4.62 -6.38
N ALA A 92 8.92 -4.47 -5.20
CA ALA A 92 8.19 -3.26 -4.84
C ALA A 92 8.48 -2.91 -3.39
N THR A 93 8.52 -1.62 -3.10
CA THR A 93 8.71 -1.13 -1.74
C THR A 93 7.67 -0.07 -1.43
N ASP A 94 7.30 -0.02 -0.16
CA ASP A 94 6.50 1.06 0.39
C ASP A 94 7.15 1.51 1.68
N THR A 95 7.22 2.82 1.87
CA THR A 95 7.66 3.42 3.13
C THR A 95 6.50 4.23 3.67
N PHE A 96 6.25 4.10 4.97
CA PHE A 96 5.12 4.73 5.64
C PHE A 96 5.62 5.56 6.80
N VAL A 97 5.02 6.73 7.00
CA VAL A 97 5.16 7.49 8.24
C VAL A 97 3.78 7.55 8.89
N VAL A 98 3.72 7.12 10.15
CA VAL A 98 2.47 7.02 10.91
C VAL A 98 2.54 8.01 12.07
N ARG A 99 1.50 8.83 12.22
CA ARG A 99 1.38 9.76 13.33
C ARG A 99 -0.04 9.74 13.86
N GLU A 100 -0.16 9.65 15.18
CA GLU A 100 -1.46 9.64 15.85
C GLU A 100 -2.39 8.58 15.28
N GLY A 101 -1.83 7.39 14.99
CA GLY A 101 -2.60 6.26 14.51
C GLY A 101 -3.04 6.34 13.06
N LYS A 102 -2.45 7.27 12.27
CA LYS A 102 -2.81 7.43 10.87
C LYS A 102 -1.56 7.54 10.00
N ILE A 103 -1.65 7.04 8.79
CA ILE A 103 -0.58 7.19 7.80
C ILE A 103 -0.63 8.62 7.29
N VAL A 104 0.48 9.35 7.44
CA VAL A 104 0.58 10.73 6.97
C VAL A 104 1.39 10.84 5.70
N ILE A 105 2.35 9.93 5.48
CA ILE A 105 3.17 9.88 4.28
C ILE A 105 3.35 8.42 3.90
N GLN A 106 3.26 8.14 2.61
CA GLN A 106 3.62 6.85 2.04
C GLN A 106 4.35 7.09 0.73
N SER A 107 5.35 6.27 0.45
CA SER A 107 5.96 6.25 -0.87
C SER A 107 5.90 4.84 -1.42
N PHE A 108 5.71 4.74 -2.72
CA PHE A 108 5.70 3.46 -3.42
C PHE A 108 6.65 3.53 -4.59
N ALA A 109 7.48 2.51 -4.74
CA ALA A 109 8.34 2.34 -5.91
C ALA A 109 8.44 0.86 -6.23
N GLY A 110 8.51 0.54 -7.52
CA GLY A 110 8.60 -0.86 -7.89
C GLY A 110 8.91 -1.05 -9.36
N ARG A 111 9.36 -2.25 -9.67
CA ARG A 111 9.51 -2.69 -11.04
C ARG A 111 8.33 -3.58 -11.38
N ILE A 112 7.45 -3.05 -12.22
CA ILE A 112 6.21 -3.69 -12.61
C ILE A 112 6.30 -4.01 -14.09
N VAL A 113 6.15 -5.29 -14.44
CA VAL A 113 6.23 -5.75 -15.82
C VAL A 113 4.86 -6.24 -16.25
N PRO A 114 4.22 -5.56 -17.21
CA PRO A 114 2.90 -5.99 -17.68
C PRO A 114 2.97 -7.35 -18.36
N LYS A 115 1.94 -8.15 -18.15
CA LYS A 115 1.74 -9.40 -18.87
C LYS A 115 1.01 -9.11 -20.17
N ARG A 116 1.21 -10.00 -21.12
CA ARG A 116 0.54 -9.87 -22.40
C ARG A 116 -0.51 -10.94 -22.60
#